data_11c8bc49bf58cca240abc586e9d6dd25
#
_entry.id   11c8bc49bf58cca240abc586e9d6dd25
#
_cell.length_a   1.000
_cell.length_b   1.000
_cell.length_c   1.000
_cell.angle_alpha   90.00
_cell.angle_beta   90.00
_cell.angle_gamma   90.00
#
_symmetry.space_group_name_H-M   'P 1'
#
loop_
_entity.id
_entity.type
_entity.pdbx_description
1 polymer ?
#
loop_
_entity_poly.entity_id
_entity_poly.type
_entity_poly.pdbx_seq_one_letter_code
_entity_poly.pdbx_strand_id
1 'polypeptide(L)'
;GFHIAEHLSLDDLQTLIKEALRTLKPAGLLILEAPNTENLVVGTSSFYLDPTHQRPLPSALLSFLVGYLGFARSKVLGVQESVPLREEHGPTSLFAVLSGVSPDFAVIAQKAGDASTMASFDVVFAKEYGLTLELLANRYQERFDAIERKTQLLEARLNRIWKLLEPFKWAKSLFQK
;
A
#
# COMPACT_ATOMS: atom_id res chain seq x y z
N GLY A 1 14.96 -11.87 9.34
CA GLY A 1 13.92 -12.93 9.37
C GLY A 1 12.90 -12.69 8.29
N PHE A 2 12.84 -13.61 7.33
CA PHE A 2 11.91 -13.55 6.20
C PHE A 2 10.89 -14.67 6.38
N HIS A 3 9.60 -14.33 6.42
CA HIS A 3 8.51 -15.28 6.62
C HIS A 3 8.74 -16.24 7.80
N ILE A 4 9.00 -15.65 8.97
CA ILE A 4 9.20 -16.36 10.24
C ILE A 4 8.22 -15.87 11.31
N ALA A 5 7.97 -14.55 11.34
CA ALA A 5 7.23 -13.91 12.43
C ALA A 5 5.77 -14.42 12.53
N GLU A 6 5.14 -14.73 11.41
CA GLU A 6 3.77 -15.27 11.30
C GLU A 6 3.64 -16.72 11.81
N HIS A 7 4.75 -17.43 11.92
CA HIS A 7 4.79 -18.82 12.45
C HIS A 7 5.05 -18.87 13.96
N LEU A 8 5.39 -17.73 14.59
CA LEU A 8 5.73 -17.68 16.00
C LEU A 8 4.51 -17.37 16.88
N SER A 9 4.50 -17.96 18.07
CA SER A 9 3.64 -17.45 19.14
C SER A 9 4.03 -16.02 19.51
N LEU A 10 3.14 -15.30 20.19
CA LEU A 10 3.47 -13.92 20.63
C LEU A 10 4.69 -13.90 21.56
N ASP A 11 4.79 -14.90 22.44
CA ASP A 11 5.88 -14.99 23.41
C ASP A 11 7.22 -15.32 22.73
N ASP A 12 7.19 -16.21 21.71
CA ASP A 12 8.37 -16.54 20.93
C ASP A 12 8.82 -15.36 20.07
N LEU A 13 7.88 -14.63 19.47
CA LEU A 13 8.17 -13.41 18.71
C LEU A 13 8.80 -12.33 19.60
N GLN A 14 8.26 -12.10 20.80
CA GLN A 14 8.86 -11.18 21.76
C GLN A 14 10.26 -11.64 22.19
N THR A 15 10.45 -12.94 22.38
CA THR A 15 11.76 -13.50 22.74
C THR A 15 12.76 -13.28 21.60
N LEU A 16 12.37 -13.56 20.35
CA LEU A 16 13.21 -13.30 19.16
C LEU A 16 13.62 -11.83 19.10
N ILE A 17 12.68 -10.90 19.28
CA ILE A 17 12.96 -9.45 19.23
C ILE A 17 13.92 -9.04 20.35
N LYS A 18 13.70 -9.52 21.57
CA LYS A 18 14.59 -9.25 22.74
C LYS A 18 16.01 -9.77 22.51
N GLU A 19 16.14 -11.01 22.00
CA GLU A 19 17.43 -11.62 21.72
C GLU A 19 18.15 -10.92 20.55
N ALA A 20 17.41 -10.52 19.51
CA ALA A 20 17.95 -9.69 18.45
C ALA A 20 18.48 -8.36 19.00
N LEU A 21 17.69 -7.66 19.83
CA LEU A 21 18.13 -6.42 20.45
C LEU A 21 19.38 -6.63 21.32
N ARG A 22 19.45 -7.74 22.08
CA ARG A 22 20.59 -8.06 22.93
C ARG A 22 21.88 -8.26 22.12
N THR A 23 21.78 -9.01 21.00
CA THR A 23 22.94 -9.46 20.22
C THR A 23 23.42 -8.46 19.18
N LEU A 24 22.56 -7.57 18.71
CA LEU A 24 22.92 -6.54 17.74
C LEU A 24 23.95 -5.56 18.33
N LYS A 25 24.90 -5.14 17.49
CA LYS A 25 25.80 -4.01 17.79
C LYS A 25 24.99 -2.71 17.94
N PRO A 26 25.52 -1.67 18.60
CA PRO A 26 24.95 -0.33 18.58
C PRO A 26 24.65 0.12 17.14
N ALA A 27 23.50 0.77 16.93
CA ALA A 27 22.94 1.15 15.62
C ALA A 27 22.64 -0.02 14.66
N GLY A 28 22.78 -1.28 15.07
CA GLY A 28 22.45 -2.46 14.26
C GLY A 28 20.95 -2.56 13.94
N LEU A 29 20.63 -3.23 12.85
CA LEU A 29 19.26 -3.36 12.33
C LEU A 29 18.72 -4.77 12.55
N LEU A 30 17.47 -4.86 12.99
CA LEU A 30 16.61 -6.04 12.87
C LEU A 30 15.65 -5.80 11.71
N ILE A 31 15.54 -6.77 10.80
CA ILE A 31 14.60 -6.73 9.68
C ILE A 31 13.73 -7.98 9.77
N LEU A 32 12.41 -7.77 9.88
CA LEU A 32 11.41 -8.84 9.90
C LEU A 32 10.42 -8.60 8.76
N GLU A 33 10.31 -9.54 7.83
CA GLU A 33 9.37 -9.54 6.72
C GLU A 33 8.29 -10.58 6.97
N ALA A 34 7.05 -10.22 6.67
CA ALA A 34 5.88 -11.09 6.84
C ALA A 34 4.78 -10.73 5.82
N PRO A 35 3.80 -11.62 5.56
CA PRO A 35 2.66 -11.36 4.69
C PRO A 35 1.85 -10.14 5.15
N ASN A 36 1.51 -9.26 4.22
CA ASN A 36 0.82 -8.01 4.51
C ASN A 36 -0.70 -8.20 4.53
N THR A 37 -1.29 -8.10 5.71
CA THR A 37 -2.74 -8.24 5.90
C THR A 37 -3.55 -7.05 5.39
N GLU A 38 -2.92 -5.93 5.03
CA GLU A 38 -3.59 -4.81 4.35
C GLU A 38 -3.91 -5.13 2.89
N ASN A 39 -3.19 -6.08 2.27
CA ASN A 39 -3.57 -6.65 0.99
C ASN A 39 -4.76 -7.59 1.21
N LEU A 40 -5.91 -7.28 0.60
CA LEU A 40 -7.15 -8.03 0.84
C LEU A 40 -7.01 -9.51 0.46
N VAL A 41 -6.32 -9.82 -0.64
CA VAL A 41 -6.13 -11.21 -1.09
C VAL A 41 -5.23 -11.97 -0.12
N VAL A 42 -4.16 -11.33 0.37
CA VAL A 42 -3.29 -11.92 1.40
C VAL A 42 -4.07 -12.13 2.69
N GLY A 43 -4.70 -11.08 3.22
CA GLY A 43 -5.36 -11.12 4.52
C GLY A 43 -6.59 -12.02 4.59
N THR A 44 -7.26 -12.30 3.46
CA THR A 44 -8.51 -13.09 3.44
C THR A 44 -8.35 -14.51 2.85
N SER A 45 -7.27 -14.77 2.12
CA SER A 45 -7.12 -16.04 1.39
C SER A 45 -5.71 -16.59 1.48
N SER A 46 -4.71 -15.97 0.83
CA SER A 46 -3.42 -16.62 0.64
C SER A 46 -2.64 -16.84 1.93
N PHE A 47 -2.82 -16.00 2.94
CA PHE A 47 -2.23 -16.22 4.27
C PHE A 47 -2.60 -17.59 4.86
N TYR A 48 -3.83 -18.05 4.64
CA TYR A 48 -4.37 -19.29 5.22
C TYR A 48 -4.05 -20.53 4.40
N LEU A 49 -3.33 -20.39 3.29
CA LEU A 49 -2.88 -21.55 2.49
C LEU A 49 -1.73 -22.31 3.15
N ASP A 50 -0.97 -21.63 4.01
CA ASP A 50 0.03 -22.30 4.84
C ASP A 50 -0.56 -22.63 6.22
N PRO A 51 -0.75 -23.94 6.53
CA PRO A 51 -1.34 -24.35 7.81
C PRO A 51 -0.41 -24.11 9.01
N THR A 52 0.85 -23.75 8.78
CA THR A 52 1.80 -23.45 9.85
C THR A 52 1.78 -21.98 10.28
N HIS A 53 1.08 -21.12 9.55
CA HIS A 53 0.81 -19.74 9.97
C HIS A 53 -0.08 -19.74 11.21
N GLN A 54 0.37 -19.10 12.27
CA GLN A 54 -0.40 -19.05 13.53
C GLN A 54 -1.49 -17.98 13.49
N ARG A 55 -1.14 -16.79 12.97
CA ARG A 55 -2.08 -15.68 12.88
C ARG A 55 -1.58 -14.60 11.91
N PRO A 56 -2.48 -13.88 11.27
CA PRO A 56 -2.13 -12.65 10.56
C PRO A 56 -1.45 -11.66 11.51
N LEU A 57 -0.33 -11.09 11.08
CA LEU A 57 0.46 -10.14 11.87
C LEU A 57 0.36 -8.76 11.22
N PRO A 58 -0.45 -7.82 11.77
CA PRO A 58 -0.48 -6.46 11.25
C PRO A 58 0.88 -5.76 11.38
N SER A 59 1.28 -5.02 10.35
CA SER A 59 2.53 -4.26 10.34
C SER A 59 2.65 -3.29 11.53
N ALA A 60 1.55 -2.66 11.90
CA ALA A 60 1.46 -1.76 13.05
C ALA A 60 1.75 -2.48 14.38
N LEU A 61 1.29 -3.73 14.54
CA LEU A 61 1.57 -4.51 15.75
C LEU A 61 3.06 -4.84 15.85
N LEU A 62 3.67 -5.30 14.75
CA LEU A 62 5.09 -5.63 14.75
C LEU A 62 5.96 -4.40 14.98
N SER A 63 5.62 -3.27 14.35
CA SER A 63 6.28 -1.98 14.57
C SER A 63 6.17 -1.50 16.02
N PHE A 64 4.98 -1.65 16.63
CA PHE A 64 4.77 -1.36 18.05
C PHE A 64 5.64 -2.25 18.95
N LEU A 65 5.66 -3.57 18.70
CA LEU A 65 6.40 -4.53 19.53
C LEU A 65 7.91 -4.24 19.53
N VAL A 66 8.52 -3.95 18.38
CA VAL A 66 9.95 -3.64 18.35
C VAL A 66 10.27 -2.37 19.13
N GLY A 67 9.44 -1.33 19.03
CA GLY A 67 9.59 -0.10 19.82
C GLY A 67 9.40 -0.35 21.32
N TYR A 68 8.33 -1.07 21.70
CA TYR A 68 8.03 -1.41 23.08
C TYR A 68 9.15 -2.24 23.75
N LEU A 69 9.80 -3.11 22.99
CA LEU A 69 10.88 -3.97 23.47
C LEU A 69 12.26 -3.30 23.45
N GLY A 70 12.37 -2.02 23.05
CA GLY A 70 13.54 -1.20 23.28
C GLY A 70 14.38 -0.82 22.04
N PHE A 71 13.89 -1.07 20.82
CA PHE A 71 14.49 -0.48 19.63
C PHE A 71 14.27 1.03 19.60
N ALA A 72 15.28 1.80 19.17
CA ALA A 72 15.25 3.25 19.20
C ALA A 72 14.31 3.86 18.15
N ARG A 73 14.17 3.19 17.01
CA ARG A 73 13.24 3.56 15.94
C ARG A 73 12.90 2.37 15.08
N SER A 74 11.76 2.46 14.38
CA SER A 74 11.33 1.47 13.40
C SER A 74 10.73 2.14 12.17
N LYS A 75 10.74 1.43 11.04
CA LYS A 75 10.08 1.81 9.78
C LYS A 75 9.39 0.59 9.20
N VAL A 76 8.15 0.77 8.78
CA VAL A 76 7.43 -0.21 7.99
C VAL A 76 7.68 0.06 6.51
N LEU A 77 7.95 -0.99 5.76
CA LEU A 77 8.14 -0.98 4.32
C LEU A 77 7.13 -1.92 3.68
N GLY A 78 6.37 -1.47 2.68
CA GLY A 78 5.72 -2.39 1.75
C GLY A 78 6.76 -2.93 0.78
N VAL A 79 6.70 -4.24 0.48
CA VAL A 79 7.65 -4.90 -0.42
C VAL A 79 6.93 -5.83 -1.41
N GLN A 80 7.61 -6.20 -2.48
CA GLN A 80 7.18 -7.17 -3.50
C GLN A 80 5.94 -6.73 -4.31
N GLU A 81 5.60 -5.46 -4.31
CA GLU A 81 4.49 -4.94 -5.10
C GLU A 81 4.72 -5.07 -6.61
N SER A 82 3.62 -5.18 -7.35
CA SER A 82 3.62 -5.24 -8.80
C SER A 82 4.22 -3.98 -9.42
N VAL A 83 5.20 -4.15 -10.33
CA VAL A 83 5.88 -3.05 -11.04
C VAL A 83 4.88 -2.11 -11.74
N PRO A 84 3.85 -2.59 -12.49
CA PRO A 84 2.87 -1.71 -13.12
C PRO A 84 2.06 -0.84 -12.16
N LEU A 85 1.87 -1.27 -10.92
CA LEU A 85 1.15 -0.49 -9.90
C LEU A 85 2.05 0.51 -9.18
N ARG A 86 3.36 0.27 -9.18
CA ARG A 86 4.36 1.20 -8.65
C ARG A 86 4.49 2.43 -9.54
N GLU A 87 4.37 2.25 -10.86
CA GLU A 87 4.42 3.31 -11.85
C GLU A 87 3.15 4.18 -11.81
N GLU A 88 3.22 5.40 -12.36
CA GLU A 88 2.22 6.47 -12.20
C GLU A 88 0.80 6.17 -12.71
N HIS A 89 0.59 5.09 -13.45
CA HIS A 89 -0.71 4.82 -14.09
C HIS A 89 -1.82 4.40 -13.13
N GLY A 90 -1.50 4.08 -11.90
CA GLY A 90 -2.45 3.71 -10.84
C GLY A 90 -3.32 2.48 -11.17
N PRO A 91 -4.15 2.04 -10.23
CA PRO A 91 -5.04 0.90 -10.43
C PRO A 91 -6.15 1.23 -11.44
N THR A 92 -6.43 0.27 -12.33
CA THR A 92 -7.45 0.41 -13.38
C THR A 92 -8.82 -0.13 -12.97
N SER A 93 -8.89 -0.82 -11.83
CA SER A 93 -10.11 -1.41 -11.30
C SER A 93 -10.12 -1.39 -9.78
N LEU A 94 -11.30 -1.52 -9.19
CA LEU A 94 -11.44 -1.67 -7.73
C LEU A 94 -10.71 -2.91 -7.22
N PHE A 95 -10.73 -4.02 -7.99
CA PHE A 95 -9.98 -5.22 -7.62
C PHE A 95 -8.47 -4.94 -7.55
N ALA A 96 -7.92 -4.14 -8.49
CA ALA A 96 -6.51 -3.75 -8.46
C ALA A 96 -6.17 -2.84 -7.25
N VAL A 97 -7.13 -2.08 -6.72
CA VAL A 97 -6.96 -1.35 -5.46
C VAL A 97 -6.82 -2.32 -4.28
N LEU A 98 -7.75 -3.27 -4.19
CA LEU A 98 -7.84 -4.19 -3.05
C LEU A 98 -6.73 -5.24 -3.02
N SER A 99 -6.27 -5.69 -4.20
CA SER A 99 -5.23 -6.73 -4.36
C SER A 99 -3.83 -6.17 -4.66
N GLY A 100 -3.73 -4.88 -4.96
CA GLY A 100 -2.48 -4.26 -5.41
C GLY A 100 -1.60 -3.67 -4.30
N VAL A 101 -2.10 -3.65 -3.07
CA VAL A 101 -1.29 -3.32 -1.89
C VAL A 101 -0.08 -4.25 -1.85
N SER A 102 1.08 -3.75 -1.43
CA SER A 102 2.29 -4.58 -1.30
C SER A 102 1.95 -5.89 -0.59
N PRO A 103 2.17 -7.06 -1.21
CA PRO A 103 1.74 -8.36 -0.66
C PRO A 103 2.46 -8.75 0.62
N ASP A 104 3.67 -8.23 0.81
CA ASP A 104 4.45 -8.40 2.01
C ASP A 104 4.82 -7.04 2.60
N PHE A 105 5.13 -7.03 3.88
CA PHE A 105 5.72 -5.88 4.55
C PHE A 105 6.98 -6.30 5.30
N ALA A 106 7.90 -5.36 5.48
CA ALA A 106 9.03 -5.52 6.39
C ALA A 106 9.01 -4.43 7.46
N VAL A 107 9.34 -4.80 8.69
CA VAL A 107 9.68 -3.84 9.74
C VAL A 107 11.20 -3.81 9.89
N ILE A 108 11.78 -2.64 9.65
CA ILE A 108 13.19 -2.37 9.98
C ILE A 108 13.21 -1.68 11.33
N ALA A 109 13.85 -2.30 12.31
CA ALA A 109 14.03 -1.74 13.65
C ALA A 109 15.51 -1.48 13.93
N GLN A 110 15.85 -0.29 14.43
CA GLN A 110 17.23 0.09 14.70
C GLN A 110 17.49 0.20 16.19
N LYS A 111 18.52 -0.52 16.65
CA LYS A 111 19.02 -0.40 18.01
C LYS A 111 19.68 0.97 18.21
N ALA A 112 19.56 1.53 19.41
CA ALA A 112 20.28 2.75 19.78
C ALA A 112 21.79 2.62 19.55
N GLY A 113 22.41 3.70 19.09
CA GLY A 113 23.84 3.79 18.83
C GLY A 113 24.32 5.24 18.88
N ASP A 114 25.54 5.48 18.43
CA ASP A 114 26.06 6.83 18.34
C ASP A 114 25.31 7.65 17.26
N ALA A 115 25.26 8.98 17.48
CA ALA A 115 24.46 9.87 16.64
C ALA A 115 24.90 9.85 15.17
N SER A 116 26.17 9.71 14.88
CA SER A 116 26.71 9.72 13.50
C SER A 116 26.27 8.47 12.72
N THR A 117 26.37 7.30 13.34
CA THR A 117 25.90 6.04 12.75
C THR A 117 24.37 6.04 12.59
N MET A 118 23.63 6.53 13.58
CA MET A 118 22.17 6.65 13.47
C MET A 118 21.78 7.56 12.31
N ALA A 119 22.41 8.73 12.17
CA ALA A 119 22.12 9.71 11.12
C ALA A 119 22.38 9.19 9.70
N SER A 120 23.32 8.26 9.52
CA SER A 120 23.60 7.66 8.20
C SER A 120 22.40 6.91 7.60
N PHE A 121 21.41 6.53 8.41
CA PHE A 121 20.19 5.85 7.99
C PHE A 121 18.97 6.78 7.88
N ASP A 122 19.08 8.08 8.22
CA ASP A 122 17.92 8.98 8.30
C ASP A 122 17.16 9.08 6.98
N VAL A 123 17.86 9.13 5.85
CA VAL A 123 17.25 9.18 4.52
C VAL A 123 16.39 7.94 4.26
N VAL A 124 16.86 6.76 4.67
CA VAL A 124 16.10 5.51 4.49
C VAL A 124 14.87 5.49 5.40
N PHE A 125 15.00 5.92 6.65
CA PHE A 125 13.90 5.97 7.60
C PHE A 125 12.85 7.06 7.26
N ALA A 126 13.25 8.14 6.58
CA ALA A 126 12.35 9.21 6.15
C ALA A 126 11.55 8.88 4.89
N LYS A 127 12.07 8.01 4.01
CA LYS A 127 11.43 7.68 2.75
C LYS A 127 10.24 6.73 2.94
N GLU A 128 9.16 6.93 2.17
CA GLU A 128 8.04 6.00 2.09
C GLU A 128 8.31 4.90 1.05
N TYR A 129 7.87 3.68 1.35
CA TYR A 129 8.10 2.49 0.53
C TYR A 129 6.82 1.67 0.40
N GLY A 130 6.65 1.08 -0.78
CA GLY A 130 5.55 0.19 -1.07
C GLY A 130 4.27 0.90 -1.46
N LEU A 131 3.22 0.10 -1.64
CA LEU A 131 1.89 0.54 -2.02
C LEU A 131 0.91 0.24 -0.88
N THR A 132 0.33 1.28 -0.30
CA THR A 132 -0.73 1.16 0.72
C THR A 132 -2.10 1.14 0.07
N LEU A 133 -3.10 0.63 0.78
CA LEU A 133 -4.50 0.65 0.34
C LEU A 133 -4.98 2.08 0.10
N GLU A 134 -4.64 3.01 1.00
CA GLU A 134 -5.02 4.42 0.89
C GLU A 134 -4.42 5.07 -0.36
N LEU A 135 -3.13 4.84 -0.63
CA LEU A 135 -2.46 5.36 -1.83
C LEU A 135 -3.15 4.87 -3.11
N LEU A 136 -3.45 3.57 -3.19
CA LEU A 136 -4.11 2.99 -4.36
C LEU A 136 -5.55 3.48 -4.51
N ALA A 137 -6.29 3.61 -3.41
CA ALA A 137 -7.65 4.14 -3.42
C ALA A 137 -7.67 5.59 -3.91
N ASN A 138 -6.75 6.44 -3.42
CA ASN A 138 -6.63 7.83 -3.86
C ASN A 138 -6.30 7.93 -5.35
N ARG A 139 -5.34 7.14 -5.85
CA ARG A 139 -5.02 7.09 -7.29
C ARG A 139 -6.19 6.64 -8.14
N TYR A 140 -6.97 5.68 -7.65
CA TYR A 140 -8.18 5.20 -8.33
C TYR A 140 -9.25 6.30 -8.38
N GLN A 141 -9.48 6.99 -7.25
CA GLN A 141 -10.44 8.09 -7.16
C GLN A 141 -10.06 9.26 -8.09
N GLU A 142 -8.81 9.68 -8.09
CA GLU A 142 -8.32 10.74 -8.98
C GLU A 142 -8.55 10.41 -10.46
N ARG A 143 -8.33 9.15 -10.83
CA ARG A 143 -8.60 8.66 -12.19
C ARG A 143 -10.11 8.68 -12.51
N PHE A 144 -10.94 8.25 -11.58
CA PHE A 144 -12.38 8.27 -11.72
C PHE A 144 -12.90 9.69 -11.91
N ASP A 145 -12.48 10.62 -11.06
CA ASP A 145 -12.84 12.03 -11.15
C ASP A 145 -12.39 12.67 -12.48
N ALA A 146 -11.22 12.28 -12.97
CA ALA A 146 -10.73 12.77 -14.27
C ALA A 146 -11.61 12.28 -15.45
N ILE A 147 -12.08 11.03 -15.40
CA ILE A 147 -13.00 10.47 -16.39
C ILE A 147 -14.36 11.18 -16.30
N GLU A 148 -14.88 11.38 -15.10
CA GLU A 148 -16.15 12.07 -14.88
C GLU A 148 -16.11 13.51 -15.42
N ARG A 149 -15.07 14.28 -15.09
CA ARG A 149 -14.86 15.63 -15.64
C ARG A 149 -14.83 15.63 -17.17
N LYS A 150 -14.14 14.65 -17.77
CA LYS A 150 -14.06 14.53 -19.23
C LYS A 150 -15.43 14.22 -19.83
N THR A 151 -16.21 13.35 -19.21
CA THR A 151 -17.56 13.00 -19.63
C THR A 151 -18.48 14.20 -19.58
N GLN A 152 -18.48 14.95 -18.49
CA GLN A 152 -19.27 16.18 -18.34
C GLN A 152 -18.92 17.23 -19.41
N LEU A 153 -17.64 17.39 -19.73
CA LEU A 153 -17.21 18.29 -20.81
C LEU A 153 -17.70 17.83 -22.18
N LEU A 154 -17.70 16.52 -22.46
CA LEU A 154 -18.21 15.98 -23.72
C LEU A 154 -19.73 16.15 -23.81
N GLU A 155 -20.46 15.90 -22.76
CA GLU A 155 -21.93 16.13 -22.68
C GLU A 155 -22.27 17.61 -22.91
N ALA A 156 -21.54 18.51 -22.28
CA ALA A 156 -21.74 19.93 -22.49
C ALA A 156 -21.47 20.37 -23.94
N ARG A 157 -20.43 19.80 -24.60
CA ARG A 157 -20.15 20.01 -26.02
C ARG A 157 -21.24 19.45 -26.92
N LEU A 158 -21.70 18.23 -26.66
CA LEU A 158 -22.80 17.61 -27.39
C LEU A 158 -24.08 18.43 -27.27
N ASN A 159 -24.44 18.88 -26.08
CA ASN A 159 -25.61 19.72 -25.85
C ASN A 159 -25.55 21.06 -26.62
N ARG A 160 -24.34 21.68 -26.74
CA ARG A 160 -24.17 22.87 -27.58
C ARG A 160 -24.40 22.54 -29.07
N ILE A 161 -23.86 21.44 -29.56
CA ILE A 161 -24.07 21.01 -30.96
C ILE A 161 -25.56 20.73 -31.22
N TRP A 162 -26.24 20.03 -30.30
CA TRP A 162 -27.68 19.76 -30.44
C TRP A 162 -28.48 21.04 -30.48
N LYS A 163 -28.22 22.03 -29.66
CA LYS A 163 -28.86 23.35 -29.69
C LYS A 163 -28.65 24.06 -31.03
N LEU A 164 -27.48 23.96 -31.62
CA LEU A 164 -27.19 24.54 -32.94
C LEU A 164 -27.95 23.81 -34.07
N LEU A 165 -28.23 22.51 -33.92
CA LEU A 165 -28.92 21.70 -34.90
C LEU A 165 -30.46 21.72 -34.74
N GLU A 166 -30.99 22.22 -33.63
CA GLU A 166 -32.45 22.33 -33.41
C GLU A 166 -33.20 23.06 -34.53
N PRO A 167 -32.71 24.20 -35.07
CA PRO A 167 -33.37 24.88 -36.19
C PRO A 167 -33.48 24.01 -37.44
N PHE A 168 -32.57 23.07 -37.66
CA PHE A 168 -32.58 22.17 -38.82
C PHE A 168 -33.53 20.99 -38.68
N LYS A 169 -33.93 20.59 -37.47
CA LYS A 169 -34.98 19.58 -37.25
C LYS A 169 -36.35 20.03 -37.76
N TRP A 170 -36.64 21.32 -37.64
CA TRP A 170 -37.85 21.92 -38.18
C TRP A 170 -37.88 21.85 -39.72
N ALA A 171 -36.78 22.09 -40.39
CA ALA A 171 -36.68 22.00 -41.85
C ALA A 171 -36.98 20.59 -42.38
N LYS A 172 -36.59 19.51 -41.65
CA LYS A 172 -36.85 18.12 -42.01
C LYS A 172 -38.35 17.77 -42.00
N SER A 173 -39.15 18.44 -41.13
CA SER A 173 -40.62 18.24 -41.06
C SER A 173 -41.37 18.90 -42.23
N LEU A 174 -40.74 19.85 -42.93
CA LEU A 174 -41.34 20.51 -44.12
C LEU A 174 -41.20 19.71 -45.42
N PHE A 175 -40.24 18.76 -45.46
CA PHE A 175 -39.97 17.93 -46.64
C PHE A 175 -40.60 16.52 -46.54
N GLN A 176 -41.40 16.25 -45.51
CA GLN A 176 -42.12 14.98 -45.31
C GLN A 176 -43.65 15.12 -45.49
N LYS A 177 -44.11 16.16 -46.22
CA LYS A 177 -45.50 16.27 -46.69
C LYS A 177 -45.57 16.05 -48.19
#